data_7909caa29ffbc04a6361437b1d7979a3
#
_entry.id   7909caa29ffbc04a6361437b1d7979a3
#
_cell.length_a   1.000
_cell.length_b   1.000
_cell.length_c   1.000
_cell.angle_alpha   90.00
_cell.angle_beta   90.00
_cell.angle_gamma   90.00
#
_symmetry.space_group_name_H-M   'P 1'
#
loop_
_entity.id
_entity.type
_entity.pdbx_description
1 polymer ?
#
loop_
_entity_poly.entity_id
_entity_poly.type
_entity_poly.pdbx_seq_one_letter_code
_entity_poly.pdbx_strand_id
1 'polypeptide(L)'
;METKMAETKLRVAIRVRPLRSEEGACAWRIEGENVYQADCEEVVGRTAFRYDAVYGENSATKDVYEGVCRELVDGALRGVNGTIFAYGQTSSGKTFTMQGGDKYGAGAPGLMHLAADHIFSVIEARSDTDFL
;
A
#
# COMPACT_ATOMS: atom_id res chain seq x y z
N MET A 1 15.74 -14.91 30.12
CA MET A 1 15.88 -14.32 28.77
C MET A 1 14.47 -14.14 28.25
N GLU A 2 13.85 -12.99 28.53
CA GLU A 2 12.48 -12.71 28.10
C GLU A 2 12.47 -12.48 26.60
N THR A 3 11.83 -13.36 25.86
CA THR A 3 11.55 -13.19 24.44
C THR A 3 10.49 -12.09 24.35
N LYS A 4 10.91 -10.87 24.10
CA LYS A 4 10.02 -9.75 23.79
C LYS A 4 9.25 -10.13 22.54
N MET A 5 7.99 -10.54 22.70
CA MET A 5 7.09 -10.78 21.57
C MET A 5 7.08 -9.51 20.74
N ALA A 6 7.43 -9.61 19.45
CA ALA A 6 7.34 -8.50 18.52
C ALA A 6 5.88 -8.06 18.50
N GLU A 7 5.62 -6.79 18.84
CA GLU A 7 4.28 -6.21 18.71
C GLU A 7 3.85 -6.34 17.26
N THR A 8 2.77 -7.07 17.04
CA THR A 8 2.16 -7.18 15.70
C THR A 8 1.54 -5.84 15.37
N LYS A 9 2.23 -5.03 14.60
CA LYS A 9 1.76 -3.70 14.21
C LYS A 9 0.88 -3.84 12.98
N LEU A 10 -0.42 -3.62 13.16
CA LEU A 10 -1.33 -3.42 12.04
C LEU A 10 -1.13 -2.01 11.46
N ARG A 11 -0.91 -1.91 10.15
CA ARG A 11 -0.90 -0.64 9.40
C ARG A 11 -2.04 -0.63 8.40
N VAL A 12 -2.76 0.47 8.34
CA VAL A 12 -3.86 0.68 7.39
C VAL A 12 -3.52 1.87 6.50
N ALA A 13 -3.37 1.61 5.21
CA ALA A 13 -3.13 2.64 4.21
C ALA A 13 -4.31 2.75 3.24
N ILE A 14 -4.66 3.96 2.86
CA ILE A 14 -5.66 4.24 1.84
C ILE A 14 -4.95 4.58 0.53
N ARG A 15 -5.38 3.98 -0.57
CA ARG A 15 -5.01 4.40 -1.92
C ARG A 15 -6.26 4.77 -2.70
N VAL A 16 -6.31 6.01 -3.13
CA VAL A 16 -7.38 6.52 -3.99
C VAL A 16 -6.95 6.35 -5.44
N ARG A 17 -7.76 5.67 -6.25
CA ARG A 17 -7.54 5.57 -7.69
C ARG A 17 -8.07 6.81 -8.41
N PRO A 18 -7.55 7.16 -9.57
CA PRO A 18 -8.17 8.17 -10.42
C PRO A 18 -9.63 7.83 -10.73
N LEU A 19 -10.48 8.85 -10.81
CA LEU A 19 -11.84 8.70 -11.31
C LEU A 19 -11.83 8.33 -12.79
N ARG A 20 -12.80 7.51 -13.19
CA ARG A 20 -13.07 7.25 -14.61
C ARG A 20 -13.95 8.35 -15.16
N SER A 21 -13.93 8.53 -16.48
CA SER A 21 -14.70 9.57 -17.16
C SER A 21 -16.21 9.51 -16.93
N GLU A 22 -16.74 8.31 -16.68
CA GLU A 22 -18.16 8.06 -16.38
C GLU A 22 -18.53 8.22 -14.90
N GLU A 23 -17.55 8.38 -14.03
CA GLU A 23 -17.76 8.59 -12.60
C GLU A 23 -17.88 10.09 -12.33
N GLY A 24 -18.83 10.48 -11.51
CA GLY A 24 -19.06 11.88 -11.13
C GLY A 24 -17.92 12.50 -10.32
N ALA A 25 -18.20 13.54 -9.58
CA ALA A 25 -17.21 14.21 -8.72
C ALA A 25 -16.73 13.28 -7.59
N CYS A 26 -15.49 13.48 -7.15
CA CYS A 26 -14.93 12.74 -6.02
C CYS A 26 -15.68 13.11 -4.73
N ALA A 27 -16.28 12.12 -4.09
CA ALA A 27 -16.98 12.29 -2.82
C ALA A 27 -16.05 12.39 -1.60
N TRP A 28 -14.73 12.32 -1.82
CA TRP A 28 -13.72 12.29 -0.76
C TRP A 28 -12.65 13.35 -0.98
N ARG A 29 -12.20 13.97 0.12
CA ARG A 29 -11.08 14.90 0.14
C ARG A 29 -9.96 14.31 0.99
N ILE A 30 -8.72 14.45 0.55
CA ILE A 30 -7.51 13.99 1.25
C ILE A 30 -6.77 15.21 1.78
N GLU A 31 -6.42 15.18 3.07
CA GLU A 31 -5.56 16.18 3.71
C GLU A 31 -4.55 15.47 4.61
N GLY A 32 -3.33 15.26 4.11
CA GLY A 32 -2.30 14.47 4.80
C GLY A 32 -2.75 13.01 5.01
N GLU A 33 -2.78 12.56 6.26
CA GLU A 33 -3.23 11.22 6.66
C GLU A 33 -4.75 11.13 6.88
N ASN A 34 -5.50 12.20 6.61
CA ASN A 34 -6.92 12.26 6.85
C ASN A 34 -7.72 12.20 5.54
N VAL A 35 -8.84 11.49 5.61
CA VAL A 35 -9.82 11.39 4.53
C VAL A 35 -11.16 11.92 5.03
N TYR A 36 -11.75 12.84 4.29
CA TYR A 36 -13.03 13.49 4.60
C TYR A 36 -14.04 13.22 3.51
N GLN A 37 -15.32 13.19 3.86
CA GLN A 37 -16.39 13.20 2.87
C GLN A 37 -16.56 14.62 2.31
N ALA A 38 -16.56 14.78 0.98
CA ALA A 38 -16.51 16.08 0.32
C ALA A 38 -17.80 16.91 0.48
N ASP A 39 -18.97 16.25 0.54
CA ASP A 39 -20.29 16.90 0.56
C ASP A 39 -20.76 17.36 1.95
N CYS A 40 -19.91 17.30 2.97
CA CYS A 40 -20.24 17.70 4.33
C CYS A 40 -19.80 19.16 4.62
N GLU A 41 -20.31 20.13 3.87
CA GLU A 41 -19.96 21.53 4.12
C GLU A 41 -20.57 22.12 5.41
N GLU A 42 -21.60 21.51 6.01
CA GLU A 42 -22.35 22.10 7.11
C GLU A 42 -22.49 21.25 8.39
N VAL A 43 -21.79 20.15 8.55
CA VAL A 43 -21.90 19.41 9.82
C VAL A 43 -20.79 19.87 10.77
N VAL A 44 -21.21 20.53 11.82
CA VAL A 44 -20.42 20.75 13.05
C VAL A 44 -19.96 19.37 13.54
N GLY A 45 -18.69 19.01 13.26
CA GLY A 45 -18.13 17.69 13.50
C GLY A 45 -17.82 16.91 12.22
N ARG A 46 -16.95 17.46 11.32
CA ARG A 46 -16.40 16.71 10.18
C ARG A 46 -15.80 15.41 10.70
N THR A 47 -16.39 14.29 10.32
CA THR A 47 -15.79 12.99 10.64
C THR A 47 -14.59 12.78 9.73
N ALA A 48 -13.39 13.07 10.25
CA ALA A 48 -12.15 12.71 9.60
C ALA A 48 -11.82 11.26 9.92
N PHE A 49 -11.51 10.49 8.89
CA PHE A 49 -10.93 9.17 9.06
C PHE A 49 -9.41 9.29 8.92
N ARG A 50 -8.70 9.00 10.00
CA ARG A 50 -7.23 9.03 10.00
C ARG A 50 -6.66 7.64 9.78
N TYR A 51 -5.66 7.57 8.91
CA TYR A 51 -4.96 6.34 8.55
C TYR A 51 -3.45 6.48 8.74
N ASP A 52 -2.72 5.37 8.71
CA ASP A 52 -1.25 5.38 8.81
C ASP A 52 -0.58 5.99 7.57
N ALA A 53 -1.22 5.90 6.41
CA ALA A 53 -0.82 6.58 5.18
C ALA A 53 -2.00 6.75 4.23
N VAL A 54 -2.00 7.82 3.44
CA VAL A 54 -2.99 8.07 2.39
C VAL A 54 -2.29 8.45 1.10
N TYR A 55 -2.60 7.70 0.03
CA TYR A 55 -2.06 7.88 -1.30
C TYR A 55 -3.16 8.38 -2.23
N GLY A 56 -2.99 9.57 -2.76
CA GLY A 56 -3.92 10.18 -3.70
C GLY A 56 -3.90 9.54 -5.09
N GLU A 57 -4.75 10.01 -5.97
CA GLU A 57 -4.95 9.49 -7.33
C GLU A 57 -3.69 9.52 -8.21
N ASN A 58 -2.77 10.46 -7.95
CA ASN A 58 -1.50 10.59 -8.67
C ASN A 58 -0.36 9.77 -8.08
N SER A 59 -0.58 9.04 -6.99
CA SER A 59 0.46 8.24 -6.34
C SER A 59 0.79 6.99 -7.14
N ALA A 60 2.07 6.76 -7.40
CA ALA A 60 2.53 5.54 -8.03
C ALA A 60 2.48 4.34 -7.05
N THR A 61 2.39 3.12 -7.59
CA THR A 61 2.46 1.90 -6.76
C THR A 61 3.79 1.80 -6.01
N LYS A 62 4.87 2.36 -6.58
CA LYS A 62 6.17 2.45 -5.93
C LYS A 62 6.12 3.28 -4.64
N ASP A 63 5.37 4.39 -4.63
CA ASP A 63 5.22 5.22 -3.42
C ASP A 63 4.53 4.45 -2.30
N VAL A 64 3.49 3.67 -2.65
CA VAL A 64 2.81 2.77 -1.72
C VAL A 64 3.77 1.70 -1.19
N TYR A 65 4.58 1.11 -2.08
CA TYR A 65 5.56 0.11 -1.70
C TYR A 65 6.58 0.65 -0.70
N GLU A 66 7.22 1.76 -1.02
CA GLU A 66 8.25 2.38 -0.17
C GLU A 66 7.68 2.83 1.19
N GLY A 67 6.45 3.33 1.22
CA GLY A 67 5.85 3.88 2.44
C GLY A 67 5.33 2.84 3.42
N VAL A 68 4.77 1.72 2.95
CA VAL A 68 4.10 0.75 3.84
C VAL A 68 4.51 -0.70 3.67
N CYS A 69 5.06 -1.09 2.51
CA CYS A 69 5.35 -2.49 2.22
C CYS A 69 6.83 -2.85 2.44
N ARG A 70 7.75 -1.95 2.16
CA ARG A 70 9.19 -2.19 2.20
C ARG A 70 9.65 -2.74 3.55
N GLU A 71 9.25 -2.13 4.65
CA GLU A 71 9.61 -2.57 6.00
C GLU A 71 9.14 -4.00 6.31
N LEU A 72 7.96 -4.40 5.78
CA LEU A 72 7.46 -5.77 5.91
C LEU A 72 8.31 -6.76 5.15
N VAL A 73 8.74 -6.41 3.93
CA VAL A 73 9.65 -7.24 3.12
C VAL A 73 11.02 -7.37 3.79
N ASP A 74 11.57 -6.26 4.30
CA ASP A 74 12.81 -6.28 5.10
C ASP A 74 12.66 -7.14 6.36
N GLY A 75 11.49 -7.12 6.98
CA GLY A 75 11.15 -8.00 8.10
C GLY A 75 11.16 -9.48 7.71
N ALA A 76 10.54 -9.81 6.57
CA ALA A 76 10.52 -11.18 6.05
C ALA A 76 11.91 -11.73 5.77
N LEU A 77 12.81 -10.91 5.21
CA LEU A 77 14.22 -11.26 5.01
C LEU A 77 15.00 -11.50 6.33
N ARG A 78 14.46 -11.06 7.45
CA ARG A 78 14.99 -11.34 8.81
C ARG A 78 14.23 -12.46 9.54
N GLY A 79 13.32 -13.17 8.86
CA GLY A 79 12.54 -14.26 9.43
C GLY A 79 11.27 -13.81 10.19
N VAL A 80 10.82 -12.57 9.99
CA VAL A 80 9.57 -12.07 10.58
C VAL A 80 8.43 -12.20 9.58
N ASN A 81 7.39 -12.93 9.93
CA ASN A 81 6.21 -13.08 9.06
C ASN A 81 5.50 -11.74 8.86
N GLY A 82 5.15 -11.45 7.61
CA GLY A 82 4.38 -10.28 7.23
C GLY A 82 3.28 -10.65 6.24
N THR A 83 2.15 -9.94 6.30
CA THR A 83 1.05 -10.13 5.36
C THR A 83 0.62 -8.77 4.82
N ILE A 84 0.47 -8.69 3.50
CA ILE A 84 -0.08 -7.52 2.80
C ILE A 84 -1.32 -7.97 2.06
N PHE A 85 -2.43 -7.27 2.24
CA PHE A 85 -3.64 -7.51 1.47
C PHE A 85 -4.30 -6.20 1.04
N ALA A 86 -4.93 -6.21 -0.12
CA ALA A 86 -5.71 -5.11 -0.64
C ALA A 86 -7.21 -5.37 -0.40
N TYR A 87 -7.86 -4.40 0.23
CA TYR A 87 -9.30 -4.44 0.52
C TYR A 87 -10.03 -3.32 -0.23
N GLY A 88 -11.25 -3.59 -0.65
CA GLY A 88 -12.11 -2.62 -1.33
C GLY A 88 -13.16 -3.31 -2.21
N GLN A 89 -14.13 -2.54 -2.67
CA GLN A 89 -15.18 -3.04 -3.58
C GLN A 89 -14.61 -3.48 -4.94
N THR A 90 -15.42 -4.15 -5.75
CA THR A 90 -15.05 -4.48 -7.14
C THR A 90 -14.70 -3.20 -7.90
N SER A 91 -13.69 -3.26 -8.76
CA SER A 91 -13.17 -2.12 -9.53
C SER A 91 -12.52 -0.99 -8.72
N SER A 92 -12.26 -1.16 -7.42
CA SER A 92 -11.54 -0.18 -6.59
C SER A 92 -10.03 -0.09 -6.86
N GLY A 93 -9.46 -1.01 -7.65
CA GLY A 93 -8.03 -1.01 -7.98
C GLY A 93 -7.17 -1.99 -7.17
N LYS A 94 -7.77 -2.96 -6.45
CA LYS A 94 -7.03 -4.00 -5.71
C LYS A 94 -6.01 -4.74 -6.57
N THR A 95 -6.47 -5.28 -7.70
CA THR A 95 -5.62 -6.03 -8.64
C THR A 95 -4.52 -5.14 -9.22
N PHE A 96 -4.85 -3.91 -9.60
CA PHE A 96 -3.86 -2.94 -10.07
C PHE A 96 -2.78 -2.68 -9.01
N THR A 97 -3.17 -2.50 -7.75
CA THR A 97 -2.22 -2.27 -6.67
C THR A 97 -1.34 -3.48 -6.42
N MET A 98 -1.89 -4.69 -6.39
CA MET A 98 -1.14 -5.90 -6.10
C MET A 98 -0.32 -6.42 -7.28
N GLN A 99 -0.89 -6.45 -8.50
CA GLN A 99 -0.29 -7.07 -9.67
C GLN A 99 0.25 -6.07 -10.70
N GLY A 100 -0.23 -4.82 -10.67
CA GLY A 100 0.16 -3.80 -11.64
C GLY A 100 -0.86 -3.58 -12.76
N GLY A 101 -0.54 -2.65 -13.67
CA GLY A 101 -1.49 -2.06 -14.62
C GLY A 101 -1.62 -2.73 -15.98
N ASP A 102 -0.79 -3.70 -16.32
CA ASP A 102 -0.91 -4.37 -17.61
C ASP A 102 -0.74 -5.90 -17.48
N LYS A 103 -1.68 -6.62 -18.07
CA LYS A 103 -1.63 -8.09 -18.13
C LYS A 103 -0.42 -8.63 -18.92
N TYR A 104 0.30 -7.79 -19.64
CA TYR A 104 1.36 -8.17 -20.58
C TYR A 104 2.73 -7.51 -20.30
N GLY A 105 2.93 -6.92 -19.14
CA GLY A 105 4.27 -6.56 -18.67
C GLY A 105 4.81 -5.17 -19.07
N ALA A 106 4.03 -4.33 -19.76
CA ALA A 106 4.45 -2.97 -20.12
C ALA A 106 3.94 -1.88 -19.17
N GLY A 107 3.11 -2.26 -18.19
CA GLY A 107 2.53 -1.32 -17.21
C GLY A 107 3.38 -1.14 -15.96
N ALA A 108 2.94 -0.23 -15.09
CA ALA A 108 3.59 -0.02 -13.81
C ALA A 108 3.52 -1.28 -12.93
N PRO A 109 4.63 -1.69 -12.28
CA PRO A 109 4.68 -2.90 -11.47
C PRO A 109 3.74 -2.78 -10.25
N GLY A 110 3.12 -3.89 -9.88
CA GLY A 110 2.36 -4.01 -8.65
C GLY A 110 3.25 -4.28 -7.42
N LEU A 111 2.66 -4.26 -6.23
CA LEU A 111 3.36 -4.51 -4.98
C LEU A 111 4.07 -5.86 -4.95
N MET A 112 3.47 -6.90 -5.57
CA MET A 112 4.06 -8.24 -5.66
C MET A 112 5.38 -8.24 -6.45
N HIS A 113 5.43 -7.53 -7.58
CA HIS A 113 6.64 -7.41 -8.39
C HIS A 113 7.72 -6.63 -7.66
N LEU A 114 7.36 -5.48 -7.08
CA LEU A 114 8.29 -4.64 -6.32
C LEU A 114 8.87 -5.40 -5.10
N ALA A 115 8.07 -6.21 -4.43
CA ALA A 115 8.53 -7.06 -3.33
C ALA A 115 9.50 -8.15 -3.82
N ALA A 116 9.18 -8.82 -4.92
CA ALA A 116 10.05 -9.83 -5.51
C ALA A 116 11.40 -9.23 -5.94
N ASP A 117 11.37 -8.12 -6.69
CA ASP A 117 12.58 -7.42 -7.12
C ASP A 117 13.46 -7.01 -5.93
N HIS A 118 12.85 -6.52 -4.85
CA HIS A 118 13.56 -6.15 -3.64
C HIS A 118 14.20 -7.37 -2.96
N ILE A 119 13.45 -8.47 -2.79
CA ILE A 119 13.95 -9.71 -2.19
C ILE A 119 15.15 -10.23 -2.98
N PHE A 120 15.03 -10.37 -4.31
CA PHE A 120 16.11 -10.88 -5.14
C PHE A 120 17.32 -9.93 -5.17
N SER A 121 17.11 -8.62 -5.19
CA SER A 121 18.20 -7.65 -5.07
C SER A 121 19.01 -7.83 -3.77
N VAL A 122 18.32 -8.09 -2.65
CA VAL A 122 18.99 -8.31 -1.36
C VAL A 122 19.72 -9.65 -1.34
N ILE A 123 19.13 -10.71 -1.92
CA ILE A 123 19.76 -12.03 -2.03
C ILE A 123 21.03 -11.94 -2.88
N GLU A 124 20.99 -11.31 -4.03
CA GLU A 124 22.16 -11.13 -4.91
C GLU A 124 23.27 -10.31 -4.24
N ALA A 125 22.91 -9.34 -3.40
CA ALA A 125 23.87 -8.53 -2.68
C ALA A 125 24.53 -9.26 -1.48
N ARG A 126 23.93 -10.37 -1.01
CA ARG A 126 24.43 -11.19 0.10
C ARG A 126 25.05 -12.48 -0.44
N SER A 127 26.33 -12.40 -0.80
CA SER A 127 27.08 -13.54 -1.33
C SER A 127 27.45 -14.61 -0.29
N ASP A 128 27.17 -14.37 1.00
CA ASP A 128 27.59 -15.19 2.14
C ASP A 128 26.44 -15.94 2.84
N THR A 129 25.22 -15.83 2.33
CA THR A 129 24.04 -16.41 2.97
C THR A 129 23.27 -17.29 1.99
N ASP A 130 23.15 -18.60 2.30
CA ASP A 130 22.27 -19.52 1.59
C ASP A 130 20.83 -19.28 2.05
N PHE A 131 19.97 -18.85 1.14
CA PHE A 131 18.53 -18.79 1.35
C PHE A 131 17.89 -20.10 0.87
N LEU A 132 17.57 -20.98 1.82
CA LEU A 132 16.85 -22.23 1.59
C LEU A 132 15.35 -22.05 1.80
#